data_a6808104e1cfd2a8f36a4529704c2aa3
#
_entry.id   a6808104e1cfd2a8f36a4529704c2aa3
#
_cell.length_a   1.000
_cell.length_b   1.000
_cell.length_c   1.000
_cell.angle_alpha   90.00
_cell.angle_beta   90.00
_cell.angle_gamma   90.00
#
_symmetry.space_group_name_H-M   'P 1'
#
loop_
_entity.id
_entity.type
_entity.pdbx_description
1 polymer ?
#
loop_
_entity_poly.entity_id
_entity_poly.type
_entity_poly.pdbx_seq_one_letter_code
_entity_poly.pdbx_strand_id
1 'polypeptide(L)'
;MITKFPSALRVSAVGALVASLTLTGATTAFAASPKAKKDSASAALVPAKYKSGLKVATDASYPPDEFVNAAGKIVGFDVELIDAIGVTLGVKVTTQNVTFDNIIPGIKSGKYAIGNSSFTDTKDRQKSVNFVDYFKAGEAFYTKSSTKSAPKTLADLCGSSVAVESGTVEETDAKGQKAKCTGGKTIRIDSFATQTEADLAVKSGRDAVGFADSQVAGYIVAQSKGAFKLSGVPFGVAPYGIATARTADGKKLALAIQSAIRVLIDNGVYKKILAKYGETSGSLKKSQIVLNGGK
;
A
#
# COMPACT_ATOMS: atom_id res chain seq x y z
N MET A 1 70.53 0.81 38.73
CA MET A 1 70.87 1.93 39.65
C MET A 1 69.57 2.73 39.80
N ILE A 2 68.78 2.48 40.90
CA ILE A 2 68.83 3.10 42.23
C ILE A 2 68.94 4.65 42.02
N THR A 3 67.96 5.48 42.34
CA THR A 3 67.42 5.94 43.60
C THR A 3 66.32 7.00 43.41
N LYS A 4 65.28 6.86 44.15
CA LYS A 4 64.77 7.52 45.39
C LYS A 4 63.88 8.77 45.17
N PHE A 5 62.66 8.66 45.72
CA PHE A 5 61.75 9.70 46.17
C PHE A 5 62.39 10.68 47.20
N PRO A 6 61.83 11.85 47.45
CA PRO A 6 60.70 11.93 48.37
C PRO A 6 59.64 13.06 48.17
N SER A 7 58.47 12.76 48.69
CA SER A 7 57.38 13.49 49.33
C SER A 7 57.56 14.93 49.74
N ALA A 8 56.46 15.73 49.51
CA ALA A 8 55.89 16.60 50.55
C ALA A 8 54.46 17.07 50.22
N LEU A 9 53.62 16.82 51.15
CA LEU A 9 52.24 17.16 51.36
C LEU A 9 52.04 18.68 51.52
N ARG A 10 51.10 19.32 50.85
CA ARG A 10 50.42 20.52 51.37
C ARG A 10 48.92 20.47 51.03
N VAL A 11 48.15 20.30 52.08
CA VAL A 11 46.68 20.42 52.15
C VAL A 11 46.37 21.90 52.16
N SER A 12 45.50 22.32 51.26
CA SER A 12 44.78 23.58 51.35
C SER A 12 43.31 23.30 51.11
N ALA A 13 42.52 23.44 52.15
CA ALA A 13 41.08 23.38 52.16
C ALA A 13 40.50 24.63 51.43
N VAL A 14 39.71 24.39 50.42
CA VAL A 14 38.83 25.44 49.84
C VAL A 14 37.41 24.88 49.83
N GLY A 15 36.53 25.64 50.47
CA GLY A 15 35.16 25.27 50.77
C GLY A 15 34.32 24.95 49.51
N ALA A 16 33.60 23.84 49.58
CA ALA A 16 32.65 23.45 48.58
C ALA A 16 31.31 24.19 48.77
N LEU A 17 31.03 25.13 47.89
CA LEU A 17 29.69 25.67 47.72
C LEU A 17 28.87 24.65 46.89
N VAL A 18 28.02 23.87 47.56
CA VAL A 18 27.09 22.96 46.88
C VAL A 18 25.94 23.81 46.36
N ALA A 19 25.99 24.17 45.07
CA ALA A 19 24.84 24.67 44.35
C ALA A 19 23.99 23.45 43.91
N SER A 20 22.88 23.24 44.62
CA SER A 20 21.87 22.24 44.25
C SER A 20 21.13 22.72 43.00
N LEU A 21 21.59 22.31 41.82
CA LEU A 21 20.80 22.36 40.60
C LEU A 21 19.65 21.33 40.70
N THR A 22 18.44 21.78 41.00
CA THR A 22 17.26 21.00 40.81
C THR A 22 17.03 20.89 39.29
N LEU A 23 17.49 19.76 38.70
CA LEU A 23 17.07 19.33 37.36
C LEU A 23 15.57 19.04 37.41
N THR A 24 14.73 20.00 37.05
CA THR A 24 13.36 19.72 36.68
C THR A 24 13.41 18.91 35.37
N GLY A 25 13.43 17.58 35.50
CA GLY A 25 13.28 16.67 34.37
C GLY A 25 11.93 16.90 33.72
N ALA A 26 11.92 17.61 32.62
CA ALA A 26 10.79 17.59 31.71
C ALA A 26 10.66 16.15 31.17
N THR A 27 9.83 15.34 31.83
CA THR A 27 9.38 14.07 31.27
C THR A 27 8.59 14.40 30.02
N THR A 28 9.24 14.35 28.87
CA THR A 28 8.53 14.28 27.59
C THR A 28 7.70 13.00 27.64
N ALA A 29 6.41 13.15 27.95
CA ALA A 29 5.46 12.05 27.81
C ALA A 29 5.48 11.64 26.33
N PHE A 30 6.16 10.54 26.02
CA PHE A 30 6.01 9.91 24.71
C PHE A 30 4.56 9.55 24.56
N ALA A 31 3.85 10.32 23.73
CA ALA A 31 2.47 10.01 23.39
C ALA A 31 2.43 8.56 22.88
N ALA A 32 1.63 7.71 23.53
CA ALA A 32 1.48 6.33 23.11
C ALA A 32 1.10 6.29 21.62
N SER A 33 1.75 5.43 20.84
CA SER A 33 1.44 5.28 19.43
C SER A 33 -0.06 5.03 19.24
N PRO A 34 -0.73 5.75 18.31
CA PRO A 34 -2.16 5.58 18.09
C PRO A 34 -2.49 4.12 17.71
N LYS A 35 -3.54 3.59 18.30
CA LYS A 35 -4.06 2.23 18.03
C LYS A 35 -5.53 2.32 17.64
N ALA A 36 -5.95 1.48 16.70
CA ALA A 36 -7.37 1.35 16.38
C ALA A 36 -8.17 0.91 17.60
N LYS A 37 -9.36 1.49 17.76
CA LYS A 37 -10.34 1.14 18.82
C LYS A 37 -11.71 1.08 18.19
N LYS A 38 -12.60 0.27 18.78
CA LYS A 38 -14.00 0.20 18.35
C LYS A 38 -14.65 1.56 18.44
N ASP A 39 -15.32 1.97 17.36
CA ASP A 39 -16.19 3.15 17.29
C ASP A 39 -17.64 2.70 17.18
N SER A 40 -18.45 3.07 18.16
CA SER A 40 -19.85 2.59 18.25
C SER A 40 -20.71 3.10 17.09
N ALA A 41 -20.46 4.31 16.59
CA ALA A 41 -21.21 4.88 15.48
C ALA A 41 -20.92 4.14 14.17
N SER A 42 -19.63 3.90 13.86
CA SER A 42 -19.24 3.11 12.69
C SER A 42 -19.70 1.65 12.79
N ALA A 43 -19.60 1.03 13.98
CA ALA A 43 -20.04 -0.34 14.21
C ALA A 43 -21.56 -0.54 14.04
N ALA A 44 -22.37 0.48 14.36
CA ALA A 44 -23.81 0.45 14.16
C ALA A 44 -24.22 0.39 12.66
N LEU A 45 -23.35 0.87 11.75
CA LEU A 45 -23.59 0.83 10.32
C LEU A 45 -23.37 -0.57 9.69
N VAL A 46 -22.71 -1.49 10.42
CA VAL A 46 -22.40 -2.83 9.90
C VAL A 46 -23.68 -3.65 9.76
N PRO A 47 -24.04 -4.13 8.55
CA PRO A 47 -25.20 -4.98 8.35
C PRO A 47 -25.13 -6.27 9.16
N ALA A 48 -26.29 -6.78 9.61
CA ALA A 48 -26.38 -8.00 10.42
C ALA A 48 -25.62 -9.18 9.79
N LYS A 49 -25.70 -9.33 8.46
CA LYS A 49 -25.01 -10.35 7.67
C LYS A 49 -23.49 -10.40 7.92
N TYR A 50 -22.86 -9.27 8.25
CA TYR A 50 -21.42 -9.12 8.38
C TYR A 50 -20.93 -9.01 9.84
N LYS A 51 -21.83 -9.03 10.82
CA LYS A 51 -21.47 -8.91 12.24
C LYS A 51 -20.66 -10.09 12.78
N SER A 52 -20.79 -11.27 12.18
CA SER A 52 -20.03 -12.46 12.57
C SER A 52 -18.58 -12.46 12.03
N GLY A 53 -18.26 -11.58 11.07
CA GLY A 53 -16.94 -11.44 10.48
C GLY A 53 -16.95 -11.07 9.01
N LEU A 54 -15.81 -10.60 8.54
CA LEU A 54 -15.58 -10.16 7.17
C LEU A 54 -14.50 -11.05 6.52
N LYS A 55 -14.86 -11.76 5.47
CA LYS A 55 -13.89 -12.41 4.59
C LYS A 55 -13.40 -11.39 3.55
N VAL A 56 -12.10 -11.14 3.53
CA VAL A 56 -11.43 -10.19 2.63
C VAL A 56 -10.57 -10.95 1.64
N ALA A 57 -10.69 -10.63 0.36
CA ALA A 57 -9.82 -11.11 -0.69
C ALA A 57 -8.76 -10.06 -1.01
N THR A 58 -7.50 -10.48 -1.17
CA THR A 58 -6.35 -9.67 -1.55
C THR A 58 -5.42 -10.51 -2.45
N ASP A 59 -4.70 -9.90 -3.37
CA ASP A 59 -3.58 -10.57 -4.05
C ASP A 59 -2.27 -10.25 -3.31
N ALA A 60 -1.79 -11.22 -2.55
CA ALA A 60 -0.63 -11.02 -1.70
C ALA A 60 0.71 -11.18 -2.47
N SER A 61 0.77 -10.65 -3.68
CA SER A 61 1.96 -10.58 -4.53
C SER A 61 2.42 -9.14 -4.84
N TYR A 62 1.85 -8.14 -4.16
CA TYR A 62 1.90 -6.71 -4.52
C TYR A 62 2.53 -5.83 -3.42
N PRO A 63 3.82 -6.05 -3.05
CA PRO A 63 4.47 -5.27 -2.00
C PRO A 63 4.72 -3.80 -2.45
N PRO A 64 4.62 -2.82 -1.55
CA PRO A 64 4.45 -2.93 -0.09
C PRO A 64 3.00 -2.97 0.38
N ASP A 65 2.03 -3.01 -0.53
CA ASP A 65 0.61 -2.86 -0.30
C ASP A 65 0.03 -4.11 0.38
N GLU A 66 0.19 -5.29 -0.25
CA GLU A 66 -0.16 -6.59 0.29
C GLU A 66 0.78 -7.69 -0.23
N PHE A 67 1.40 -8.43 0.67
CA PHE A 67 2.36 -9.47 0.30
C PHE A 67 2.53 -10.53 1.38
N VAL A 68 3.06 -11.69 0.99
CA VAL A 68 3.43 -12.75 1.94
C VAL A 68 4.84 -12.49 2.44
N ASN A 69 4.99 -12.33 3.76
CA ASN A 69 6.31 -12.14 4.38
C ASN A 69 7.05 -13.48 4.55
N ALA A 70 8.31 -13.43 5.01
CA ALA A 70 9.15 -14.62 5.23
C ALA A 70 8.57 -15.64 6.24
N ALA A 71 7.64 -15.23 7.10
CA ALA A 71 6.94 -16.10 8.04
C ALA A 71 5.63 -16.71 7.45
N GLY A 72 5.38 -16.52 6.15
CA GLY A 72 4.17 -17.00 5.46
C GLY A 72 2.89 -16.23 5.79
N LYS A 73 3.00 -15.04 6.41
CA LYS A 73 1.84 -14.21 6.75
C LYS A 73 1.59 -13.17 5.68
N ILE A 74 0.33 -12.91 5.37
CA ILE A 74 -0.08 -11.80 4.53
C ILE A 74 0.08 -10.51 5.35
N VAL A 75 0.82 -9.55 4.82
CA VAL A 75 1.15 -8.26 5.45
C VAL A 75 1.16 -7.15 4.38
N GLY A 76 1.24 -5.91 4.81
CA GLY A 76 1.26 -4.74 3.92
C GLY A 76 0.39 -3.63 4.48
N PHE A 77 0.44 -2.43 3.89
CA PHE A 77 -0.37 -1.34 4.43
C PHE A 77 -1.87 -1.57 4.22
N ASP A 78 -2.29 -2.20 3.12
CA ASP A 78 -3.68 -2.58 2.86
C ASP A 78 -4.19 -3.57 3.91
N VAL A 79 -3.36 -4.55 4.24
CA VAL A 79 -3.69 -5.57 5.26
C VAL A 79 -3.84 -4.94 6.65
N GLU A 80 -2.90 -4.07 7.03
CA GLU A 80 -2.98 -3.39 8.33
C GLU A 80 -4.15 -2.40 8.38
N LEU A 81 -4.48 -1.75 7.26
CA LEU A 81 -5.61 -0.83 7.19
C LEU A 81 -6.93 -1.58 7.34
N ILE A 82 -7.13 -2.70 6.63
CA ILE A 82 -8.38 -3.47 6.73
C ILE A 82 -8.54 -4.11 8.12
N ASP A 83 -7.45 -4.54 8.75
CA ASP A 83 -7.45 -5.02 10.15
C ASP A 83 -7.85 -3.90 11.12
N ALA A 84 -7.30 -2.69 10.95
CA ALA A 84 -7.67 -1.52 11.75
C ALA A 84 -9.14 -1.11 11.54
N ILE A 85 -9.65 -1.22 10.30
CA ILE A 85 -11.07 -1.04 9.98
C ILE A 85 -11.92 -2.07 10.74
N GLY A 86 -11.53 -3.35 10.70
CA GLY A 86 -12.22 -4.41 11.44
C GLY A 86 -12.32 -4.14 12.94
N VAL A 87 -11.21 -3.71 13.56
CA VAL A 87 -11.19 -3.29 14.97
C VAL A 87 -12.15 -2.11 15.20
N THR A 88 -12.12 -1.10 14.33
CA THR A 88 -12.99 0.09 14.45
C THR A 88 -14.47 -0.28 14.31
N LEU A 89 -14.80 -1.20 13.43
CA LEU A 89 -16.16 -1.72 13.23
C LEU A 89 -16.57 -2.76 14.31
N GLY A 90 -15.63 -3.26 15.11
CA GLY A 90 -15.89 -4.31 16.09
C GLY A 90 -16.22 -5.66 15.46
N VAL A 91 -15.69 -5.96 14.28
CA VAL A 91 -15.86 -7.23 13.55
C VAL A 91 -14.52 -7.88 13.25
N LYS A 92 -14.49 -9.21 13.28
CA LYS A 92 -13.28 -9.98 12.91
C LYS A 92 -13.07 -9.91 11.40
N VAL A 93 -11.85 -9.61 10.99
CA VAL A 93 -11.38 -9.68 9.59
C VAL A 93 -10.62 -10.99 9.38
N THR A 94 -10.79 -11.61 8.21
CA THR A 94 -10.00 -12.77 7.78
C THR A 94 -9.63 -12.57 6.33
N THR A 95 -8.35 -12.24 6.09
CA THR A 95 -7.79 -11.99 4.76
C THR A 95 -7.36 -13.31 4.10
N GLN A 96 -7.68 -13.48 2.83
CA GLN A 96 -7.35 -14.64 2.01
C GLN A 96 -6.61 -14.18 0.75
N ASN A 97 -5.53 -14.89 0.41
CA ASN A 97 -4.80 -14.67 -0.84
C ASN A 97 -5.60 -15.24 -2.03
N VAL A 98 -5.77 -14.42 -3.05
CA VAL A 98 -6.55 -14.72 -4.28
C VAL A 98 -5.92 -13.95 -5.41
N THR A 99 -5.78 -14.53 -6.60
CA THR A 99 -5.31 -13.77 -7.77
C THR A 99 -6.21 -12.56 -8.04
N PHE A 100 -5.62 -11.45 -8.43
CA PHE A 100 -6.28 -10.15 -8.52
C PHE A 100 -7.56 -10.18 -9.38
N ASP A 101 -7.50 -10.81 -10.54
CA ASP A 101 -8.62 -10.97 -11.49
C ASP A 101 -9.82 -11.75 -10.92
N ASN A 102 -9.61 -12.58 -9.90
CA ASN A 102 -10.64 -13.38 -9.25
C ASN A 102 -11.32 -12.69 -8.05
N ILE A 103 -10.83 -11.53 -7.60
CA ILE A 103 -11.37 -10.85 -6.42
C ILE A 103 -12.78 -10.30 -6.69
N ILE A 104 -12.98 -9.52 -7.75
CA ILE A 104 -14.31 -8.95 -8.09
C ILE A 104 -15.34 -10.06 -8.37
N PRO A 105 -15.05 -11.11 -9.16
CA PRO A 105 -15.94 -12.28 -9.28
C PRO A 105 -16.30 -12.91 -7.93
N GLY A 106 -15.34 -13.03 -7.02
CA GLY A 106 -15.55 -13.56 -5.67
C GLY A 106 -16.46 -12.70 -4.79
N ILE A 107 -16.40 -11.36 -4.95
CA ILE A 107 -17.31 -10.43 -4.28
C ILE A 107 -18.73 -10.57 -4.86
N LYS A 108 -18.85 -10.62 -6.18
CA LYS A 108 -20.15 -10.76 -6.88
C LYS A 108 -20.86 -12.06 -6.51
N SER A 109 -20.14 -13.16 -6.34
CA SER A 109 -20.70 -14.44 -5.90
C SER A 109 -21.02 -14.50 -4.39
N GLY A 110 -20.57 -13.52 -3.61
CA GLY A 110 -20.72 -13.49 -2.16
C GLY A 110 -19.73 -14.37 -1.40
N LYS A 111 -18.71 -14.92 -2.07
CA LYS A 111 -17.61 -15.65 -1.44
C LYS A 111 -16.80 -14.77 -0.49
N TYR A 112 -16.58 -13.51 -0.89
CA TYR A 112 -15.91 -12.47 -0.12
C TYR A 112 -16.86 -11.31 0.16
N ALA A 113 -16.75 -10.73 1.34
CA ALA A 113 -17.45 -9.50 1.71
C ALA A 113 -16.78 -8.26 1.15
N ILE A 114 -15.45 -8.32 1.05
CA ILE A 114 -14.57 -7.20 0.72
C ILE A 114 -13.45 -7.69 -0.22
N GLY A 115 -13.08 -6.85 -1.19
CA GLY A 115 -11.80 -6.89 -1.89
C GLY A 115 -10.95 -5.69 -1.45
N ASN A 116 -9.77 -5.96 -0.92
CA ASN A 116 -8.80 -4.95 -0.53
C ASN A 116 -7.44 -5.36 -1.09
N SER A 117 -7.10 -4.81 -2.25
CA SER A 117 -5.95 -5.22 -3.06
C SER A 117 -5.62 -4.12 -4.06
N SER A 118 -5.28 -2.94 -3.57
CA SER A 118 -4.82 -1.80 -4.38
C SER A 118 -5.68 -1.48 -5.61
N PHE A 119 -7.00 -1.75 -5.53
CA PHE A 119 -7.89 -1.54 -6.66
C PHE A 119 -7.99 -0.07 -7.05
N THR A 120 -7.53 0.27 -8.24
CA THR A 120 -7.91 1.54 -8.87
C THR A 120 -9.43 1.60 -8.99
N ASP A 121 -10.06 2.62 -8.41
CA ASP A 121 -11.49 2.88 -8.53
C ASP A 121 -11.78 3.45 -9.92
N THR A 122 -12.22 2.61 -10.86
CA THR A 122 -12.58 3.00 -12.23
C THR A 122 -14.09 2.92 -12.45
N LYS A 123 -14.61 3.73 -13.36
CA LYS A 123 -16.04 3.67 -13.74
C LYS A 123 -16.47 2.29 -14.26
N ASP A 124 -15.56 1.56 -14.89
CA ASP A 124 -15.86 0.21 -15.36
C ASP A 124 -16.04 -0.77 -14.20
N ARG A 125 -15.10 -0.77 -13.26
CA ARG A 125 -15.19 -1.61 -12.06
C ARG A 125 -16.38 -1.23 -11.17
N GLN A 126 -16.76 0.06 -11.10
CA GLN A 126 -17.93 0.56 -10.39
C GLN A 126 -19.27 -0.03 -10.91
N LYS A 127 -19.32 -0.55 -12.15
CA LYS A 127 -20.49 -1.27 -12.65
C LYS A 127 -20.71 -2.61 -11.93
N SER A 128 -19.65 -3.18 -11.35
CA SER A 128 -19.65 -4.51 -10.70
C SER A 128 -19.62 -4.47 -9.18
N VAL A 129 -18.92 -3.49 -8.58
CA VAL A 129 -18.72 -3.33 -7.13
C VAL A 129 -18.90 -1.86 -6.72
N ASN A 130 -19.07 -1.61 -5.41
CA ASN A 130 -18.88 -0.26 -4.85
C ASN A 130 -17.46 -0.15 -4.33
N PHE A 131 -16.86 1.04 -4.44
CA PHE A 131 -15.56 1.36 -3.86
C PHE A 131 -15.67 2.37 -2.73
N VAL A 132 -14.80 2.23 -1.74
CA VAL A 132 -14.53 3.26 -0.73
C VAL A 132 -13.11 3.72 -0.93
N ASP A 133 -12.91 4.92 -1.41
CA ASP A 133 -11.57 5.47 -1.68
C ASP A 133 -10.80 5.64 -0.37
N TYR A 134 -9.53 5.19 -0.37
CA TYR A 134 -8.71 5.24 0.84
C TYR A 134 -7.26 5.67 0.60
N PHE A 135 -6.77 5.66 -0.63
CA PHE A 135 -5.40 5.98 -1.02
C PHE A 135 -5.40 6.48 -2.46
N LYS A 136 -4.29 7.00 -2.98
CA LYS A 136 -4.12 7.31 -4.39
C LYS A 136 -2.73 6.90 -4.87
N ALA A 137 -2.66 6.31 -6.05
CA ALA A 137 -1.43 5.92 -6.73
C ALA A 137 -1.47 6.32 -8.20
N GLY A 138 -0.31 6.37 -8.81
CA GLY A 138 -0.16 6.43 -10.26
C GLY A 138 0.40 5.12 -10.76
N GLU A 139 0.56 5.01 -12.07
CA GLU A 139 1.18 3.91 -12.77
C GLU A 139 2.64 4.23 -13.09
N ALA A 140 3.52 3.22 -13.16
CA ALA A 140 4.92 3.42 -13.50
C ALA A 140 5.52 2.23 -14.26
N PHE A 141 6.48 2.53 -15.12
CA PHE A 141 7.29 1.51 -15.77
C PHE A 141 8.59 1.26 -14.99
N TYR A 142 9.04 0.03 -15.02
CA TYR A 142 10.37 -0.34 -14.58
C TYR A 142 11.03 -1.27 -15.61
N THR A 143 12.35 -1.23 -15.69
CA THR A 143 13.13 -2.02 -16.64
C THR A 143 14.39 -2.51 -15.95
N LYS A 144 15.13 -3.44 -16.60
CA LYS A 144 16.50 -3.73 -16.18
C LYS A 144 17.35 -2.46 -16.20
N SER A 145 18.25 -2.30 -15.25
CA SER A 145 19.16 -1.14 -15.19
C SER A 145 20.01 -1.01 -16.44
N SER A 146 20.33 -2.11 -17.11
CA SER A 146 21.09 -2.16 -18.37
C SER A 146 20.30 -1.68 -19.60
N THR A 147 18.98 -1.52 -19.51
CA THR A 147 18.14 -1.07 -20.64
C THR A 147 18.53 0.35 -21.05
N LYS A 148 18.99 0.53 -22.30
CA LYS A 148 19.41 1.84 -22.82
C LYS A 148 18.24 2.76 -23.18
N SER A 149 17.24 2.22 -23.89
CA SER A 149 16.06 2.96 -24.33
C SER A 149 14.83 2.47 -23.55
N ALA A 150 14.67 2.98 -22.33
CA ALA A 150 13.54 2.64 -21.49
C ALA A 150 12.33 3.55 -21.80
N PRO A 151 11.09 3.01 -21.87
CA PRO A 151 9.88 3.77 -22.18
C PRO A 151 9.60 4.78 -21.06
N LYS A 152 9.11 5.97 -21.44
CA LYS A 152 8.72 7.02 -20.48
C LYS A 152 7.22 7.31 -20.53
N THR A 153 6.55 6.91 -21.60
CA THR A 153 5.13 7.09 -21.84
C THR A 153 4.52 5.81 -22.41
N LEU A 154 3.20 5.70 -22.37
CA LEU A 154 2.49 4.57 -23.00
C LEU A 154 2.85 4.42 -24.49
N ALA A 155 3.03 5.53 -25.22
CA ALA A 155 3.38 5.50 -26.64
C ALA A 155 4.73 4.84 -26.91
N ASP A 156 5.68 4.97 -25.99
CA ASP A 156 7.02 4.37 -26.09
C ASP A 156 6.99 2.83 -25.96
N LEU A 157 5.88 2.25 -25.53
CA LEU A 157 5.71 0.80 -25.47
C LEU A 157 5.60 0.15 -26.85
N CYS A 158 5.26 0.93 -27.90
CA CYS A 158 5.12 0.39 -29.26
C CYS A 158 6.44 -0.18 -29.80
N GLY A 159 6.48 -1.48 -30.02
CA GLY A 159 7.66 -2.25 -30.42
C GLY A 159 8.34 -2.97 -29.25
N SER A 160 7.80 -2.86 -28.02
CA SER A 160 8.34 -3.50 -26.82
C SER A 160 7.52 -4.71 -26.38
N SER A 161 8.07 -5.49 -25.45
CA SER A 161 7.32 -6.47 -24.65
C SER A 161 7.10 -5.93 -23.24
N VAL A 162 5.88 -6.13 -22.72
CA VAL A 162 5.44 -5.60 -21.43
C VAL A 162 4.87 -6.73 -20.57
N ALA A 163 5.40 -6.88 -19.38
CA ALA A 163 4.88 -7.77 -18.34
C ALA A 163 3.93 -6.98 -17.44
N VAL A 164 2.72 -7.48 -17.26
CA VAL A 164 1.66 -6.91 -16.41
C VAL A 164 0.99 -8.01 -15.59
N GLU A 165 0.40 -7.65 -14.46
CA GLU A 165 -0.51 -8.52 -13.75
C GLU A 165 -1.90 -8.50 -14.43
N SER A 166 -2.55 -9.65 -14.51
CA SER A 166 -3.84 -9.83 -15.17
C SER A 166 -4.97 -9.09 -14.44
N GLY A 167 -5.85 -8.41 -15.19
CA GLY A 167 -7.00 -7.69 -14.66
C GLY A 167 -6.71 -6.30 -14.11
N THR A 168 -5.45 -5.82 -14.20
CA THR A 168 -5.03 -4.49 -13.74
C THR A 168 -5.40 -3.38 -14.73
N VAL A 169 -5.28 -2.13 -14.29
CA VAL A 169 -5.43 -0.97 -15.18
C VAL A 169 -4.25 -0.88 -16.13
N GLU A 170 -3.07 -1.27 -15.70
CA GLU A 170 -1.84 -1.33 -16.51
C GLU A 170 -2.01 -2.27 -17.70
N GLU A 171 -2.63 -3.44 -17.50
CA GLU A 171 -2.97 -4.35 -18.60
C GLU A 171 -3.94 -3.69 -19.58
N THR A 172 -4.95 -3.00 -19.06
CA THR A 172 -5.95 -2.30 -19.87
C THR A 172 -5.31 -1.18 -20.67
N ASP A 173 -4.44 -0.37 -20.07
CA ASP A 173 -3.75 0.74 -20.70
C ASP A 173 -2.74 0.27 -21.74
N ALA A 174 -2.00 -0.81 -21.46
CA ALA A 174 -1.12 -1.44 -22.44
C ALA A 174 -1.90 -1.96 -23.66
N LYS A 175 -3.06 -2.60 -23.45
CA LYS A 175 -3.98 -3.04 -24.54
C LYS A 175 -4.52 -1.85 -25.34
N GLY A 176 -4.93 -0.79 -24.63
CA GLY A 176 -5.41 0.45 -25.26
C GLY A 176 -4.33 1.13 -26.11
N GLN A 177 -3.08 1.13 -25.63
CA GLN A 177 -1.95 1.67 -26.38
C GLN A 177 -1.56 0.79 -27.56
N LYS A 178 -1.60 -0.54 -27.41
CA LYS A 178 -1.33 -1.48 -28.51
C LYS A 178 -2.20 -1.19 -29.73
N ALA A 179 -3.48 -0.86 -29.53
CA ALA A 179 -4.43 -0.50 -30.60
C ALA A 179 -4.06 0.82 -31.31
N LYS A 180 -3.23 1.68 -30.69
CA LYS A 180 -2.79 2.98 -31.22
C LYS A 180 -1.41 2.92 -31.87
N CYS A 181 -0.71 1.80 -31.84
CA CYS A 181 0.61 1.66 -32.43
C CYS A 181 0.50 1.72 -33.97
N THR A 182 1.44 2.43 -34.61
CA THR A 182 1.53 2.64 -36.06
C THR A 182 2.88 2.19 -36.62
N GLY A 183 3.05 2.26 -37.95
CA GLY A 183 4.32 1.96 -38.60
C GLY A 183 4.77 0.49 -38.46
N GLY A 184 3.83 -0.46 -38.41
CA GLY A 184 4.13 -1.88 -38.27
C GLY A 184 4.59 -2.30 -36.85
N LYS A 185 4.64 -1.36 -35.89
CA LYS A 185 4.97 -1.66 -34.49
C LYS A 185 3.74 -2.20 -33.77
N THR A 186 3.98 -3.08 -32.79
CA THR A 186 2.94 -3.56 -31.85
C THR A 186 3.53 -3.70 -30.47
N ILE A 187 2.71 -3.91 -29.45
CA ILE A 187 3.13 -4.25 -28.09
C ILE A 187 2.86 -5.73 -27.88
N ARG A 188 3.86 -6.50 -27.47
CA ARG A 188 3.65 -7.83 -26.91
C ARG A 188 3.30 -7.63 -25.42
N ILE A 189 2.11 -8.03 -25.04
CA ILE A 189 1.64 -7.93 -23.65
C ILE A 189 1.59 -9.34 -23.09
N ASP A 190 2.43 -9.62 -22.11
CA ASP A 190 2.43 -10.87 -21.38
C ASP A 190 1.75 -10.62 -20.02
N SER A 191 0.54 -11.16 -19.86
CA SER A 191 -0.27 -11.04 -18.64
C SER A 191 -0.01 -12.23 -17.73
N PHE A 192 0.29 -11.96 -16.46
CA PHE A 192 0.64 -12.95 -15.45
C PHE A 192 -0.43 -13.00 -14.36
N ALA A 193 -0.57 -14.15 -13.70
CA ALA A 193 -1.53 -14.31 -12.63
C ALA A 193 -1.16 -13.51 -11.37
N THR A 194 0.12 -13.19 -11.19
CA THR A 194 0.65 -12.44 -10.05
C THR A 194 1.69 -11.42 -10.49
N GLN A 195 1.83 -10.33 -9.72
CA GLN A 195 2.90 -9.34 -9.97
C GLN A 195 4.29 -9.97 -9.85
N THR A 196 4.49 -10.91 -8.93
CA THR A 196 5.76 -11.62 -8.77
C THR A 196 6.18 -12.33 -10.06
N GLU A 197 5.24 -12.94 -10.79
CA GLU A 197 5.55 -13.58 -12.08
C GLU A 197 5.91 -12.57 -13.16
N ALA A 198 5.22 -11.42 -13.19
CA ALA A 198 5.55 -10.31 -14.09
C ALA A 198 6.98 -9.79 -13.83
N ASP A 199 7.34 -9.61 -12.55
CA ASP A 199 8.69 -9.18 -12.15
C ASP A 199 9.76 -10.18 -12.59
N LEU A 200 9.50 -11.48 -12.45
CA LEU A 200 10.41 -12.54 -12.90
C LEU A 200 10.58 -12.54 -14.43
N ALA A 201 9.53 -12.23 -15.18
CA ALA A 201 9.61 -12.12 -16.64
C ALA A 201 10.52 -10.95 -17.08
N VAL A 202 10.44 -9.80 -16.40
CA VAL A 202 11.37 -8.68 -16.63
C VAL A 202 12.78 -9.04 -16.18
N LYS A 203 12.94 -9.66 -15.02
CA LYS A 203 14.24 -10.07 -14.47
C LYS A 203 14.98 -11.05 -15.39
N SER A 204 14.28 -12.03 -15.93
CA SER A 204 14.86 -13.01 -16.87
C SER A 204 15.19 -12.38 -18.24
N GLY A 205 14.52 -11.28 -18.61
CA GLY A 205 14.61 -10.64 -19.92
C GLY A 205 13.62 -11.22 -20.95
N ARG A 206 12.67 -12.02 -20.51
CA ARG A 206 11.53 -12.42 -21.33
C ARG A 206 10.73 -11.21 -21.77
N ASP A 207 10.53 -10.25 -20.85
CA ASP A 207 9.90 -8.97 -21.10
C ASP A 207 10.87 -7.81 -20.88
N ALA A 208 10.74 -6.78 -21.71
CA ALA A 208 11.62 -5.61 -21.65
C ALA A 208 11.18 -4.62 -20.55
N VAL A 209 9.89 -4.56 -20.26
CA VAL A 209 9.25 -3.55 -19.41
C VAL A 209 8.32 -4.25 -18.42
N GLY A 210 8.41 -3.89 -17.15
CA GLY A 210 7.38 -4.16 -16.17
C GLY A 210 6.49 -2.92 -15.99
N PHE A 211 5.20 -3.12 -15.80
CA PHE A 211 4.25 -2.06 -15.67
C PHE A 211 3.32 -2.36 -14.48
N ALA A 212 3.36 -1.51 -13.46
CA ALA A 212 2.65 -1.68 -12.19
C ALA A 212 2.36 -0.30 -11.57
N ASP A 213 1.62 -0.29 -10.48
CA ASP A 213 1.42 0.92 -9.68
C ASP A 213 2.74 1.51 -9.19
N SER A 214 2.79 2.83 -9.08
CA SER A 214 4.04 3.57 -8.91
C SER A 214 4.80 3.24 -7.62
N GLN A 215 4.11 3.00 -6.50
CA GLN A 215 4.75 2.61 -5.24
C GLN A 215 5.25 1.16 -5.31
N VAL A 216 4.53 0.27 -5.98
CA VAL A 216 4.95 -1.11 -6.20
C VAL A 216 6.17 -1.18 -7.09
N ALA A 217 6.16 -0.48 -8.23
CA ALA A 217 7.33 -0.34 -9.10
C ALA A 217 8.53 0.25 -8.34
N GLY A 218 8.30 1.27 -7.50
CA GLY A 218 9.31 1.85 -6.62
C GLY A 218 9.89 0.85 -5.63
N TYR A 219 9.04 0.05 -5.00
CA TYR A 219 9.45 -1.01 -4.08
C TYR A 219 10.28 -2.09 -4.79
N ILE A 220 9.80 -2.60 -5.95
CA ILE A 220 10.50 -3.59 -6.78
C ILE A 220 11.92 -3.09 -7.11
N VAL A 221 12.04 -1.83 -7.56
CA VAL A 221 13.34 -1.23 -7.88
C VAL A 221 14.22 -1.13 -6.64
N ALA A 222 13.71 -0.65 -5.52
CA ALA A 222 14.45 -0.52 -4.27
C ALA A 222 14.98 -1.89 -3.77
N GLN A 223 14.17 -2.95 -3.86
CA GLN A 223 14.56 -4.30 -3.43
C GLN A 223 15.47 -5.03 -4.44
N SER A 224 15.58 -4.54 -5.66
CA SER A 224 16.31 -5.19 -6.74
C SER A 224 17.84 -5.16 -6.60
N LYS A 225 18.38 -4.43 -5.60
CA LYS A 225 19.82 -4.22 -5.40
C LYS A 225 20.52 -3.69 -6.68
N GLY A 226 19.84 -2.80 -7.41
CA GLY A 226 20.36 -2.18 -8.63
C GLY A 226 20.10 -2.97 -9.91
N ALA A 227 19.38 -4.10 -9.86
CA ALA A 227 19.03 -4.86 -11.06
C ALA A 227 17.98 -4.16 -11.93
N PHE A 228 17.09 -3.38 -11.31
CA PHE A 228 16.04 -2.61 -11.97
C PHE A 228 16.20 -1.10 -11.76
N LYS A 229 15.55 -0.35 -12.62
CA LYS A 229 15.36 1.11 -12.52
C LYS A 229 13.93 1.49 -12.91
N LEU A 230 13.41 2.54 -12.31
CA LEU A 230 12.17 3.18 -12.79
C LEU A 230 12.43 3.84 -14.15
N SER A 231 11.39 3.96 -14.96
CA SER A 231 11.44 4.57 -16.28
C SER A 231 10.30 5.57 -16.44
N GLY A 232 10.65 6.81 -16.76
CA GLY A 232 9.70 7.93 -16.79
C GLY A 232 9.32 8.42 -15.40
N VAL A 233 8.24 9.19 -15.32
CA VAL A 233 7.60 9.64 -14.09
C VAL A 233 6.26 8.93 -13.93
N PRO A 234 5.78 8.72 -12.71
CA PRO A 234 4.44 8.17 -12.48
C PRO A 234 3.37 9.02 -13.18
N PHE A 235 2.36 8.35 -13.75
CA PHE A 235 1.25 8.98 -14.45
C PHE A 235 -0.08 8.31 -14.05
N GLY A 236 -1.21 8.73 -14.61
CA GLY A 236 -2.50 8.06 -14.41
C GLY A 236 -3.01 8.09 -12.96
N VAL A 237 -2.60 9.08 -12.13
CA VAL A 237 -2.95 9.09 -10.70
C VAL A 237 -4.46 9.00 -10.48
N ALA A 238 -4.87 7.97 -9.75
CA ALA A 238 -6.26 7.66 -9.44
C ALA A 238 -6.43 7.16 -8.00
N PRO A 239 -7.64 7.21 -7.42
CA PRO A 239 -7.86 6.65 -6.10
C PRO A 239 -7.85 5.12 -6.11
N TYR A 240 -7.33 4.54 -5.04
CA TYR A 240 -7.57 3.16 -4.67
C TYR A 240 -8.86 3.05 -3.85
N GLY A 241 -9.62 1.99 -4.10
CA GLY A 241 -10.87 1.73 -3.43
C GLY A 241 -10.96 0.34 -2.81
N ILE A 242 -11.48 0.28 -1.58
CA ILE A 242 -11.90 -0.97 -0.96
C ILE A 242 -13.23 -1.39 -1.59
N ALA A 243 -13.26 -2.57 -2.22
CA ALA A 243 -14.41 -3.07 -2.98
C ALA A 243 -15.42 -3.79 -2.10
N THR A 244 -16.71 -3.54 -2.31
CA THR A 244 -17.85 -4.27 -1.72
C THR A 244 -18.91 -4.60 -2.76
N ALA A 245 -19.78 -5.57 -2.47
CA ALA A 245 -20.82 -5.97 -3.42
C ALA A 245 -21.81 -4.84 -3.73
N ARG A 246 -22.34 -4.79 -4.97
CA ARG A 246 -23.41 -3.84 -5.39
C ARG A 246 -24.81 -4.27 -4.92
N THR A 247 -24.91 -4.71 -3.68
CA THR A 247 -26.18 -5.03 -2.99
C THR A 247 -26.49 -3.98 -1.95
N ALA A 248 -27.72 -3.98 -1.40
CA ALA A 248 -28.09 -3.08 -0.31
C ALA A 248 -27.15 -3.25 0.90
N ASP A 249 -26.83 -4.49 1.29
CA ASP A 249 -25.92 -4.77 2.39
C ASP A 249 -24.47 -4.40 2.04
N GLY A 250 -24.03 -4.64 0.80
CA GLY A 250 -22.69 -4.23 0.37
C GLY A 250 -22.52 -2.71 0.38
N LYS A 251 -23.54 -1.94 -0.03
CA LYS A 251 -23.53 -0.48 0.06
C LYS A 251 -23.50 0.01 1.52
N LYS A 252 -24.25 -0.63 2.42
CA LYS A 252 -24.21 -0.31 3.85
C LYS A 252 -22.83 -0.64 4.44
N LEU A 253 -22.23 -1.78 4.06
CA LEU A 253 -20.87 -2.13 4.46
C LEU A 253 -19.84 -1.08 3.97
N ALA A 254 -19.96 -0.61 2.73
CA ALA A 254 -19.12 0.47 2.21
C ALA A 254 -19.24 1.75 3.06
N LEU A 255 -20.44 2.14 3.47
CA LEU A 255 -20.64 3.29 4.38
C LEU A 255 -20.01 3.07 5.76
N ALA A 256 -20.09 1.85 6.29
CA ALA A 256 -19.41 1.50 7.55
C ALA A 256 -17.89 1.60 7.43
N ILE A 257 -17.31 1.07 6.34
CA ILE A 257 -15.86 1.17 6.02
C ILE A 257 -15.45 2.63 5.88
N GLN A 258 -16.21 3.44 5.13
CA GLN A 258 -15.96 4.87 4.97
C GLN A 258 -15.91 5.59 6.32
N SER A 259 -16.88 5.32 7.20
CA SER A 259 -16.93 5.87 8.56
C SER A 259 -15.69 5.46 9.35
N ALA A 260 -15.33 4.17 9.33
CA ALA A 260 -14.16 3.66 10.04
C ALA A 260 -12.85 4.31 9.56
N ILE A 261 -12.63 4.45 8.25
CA ILE A 261 -11.42 5.12 7.72
C ILE A 261 -11.34 6.57 8.21
N ARG A 262 -12.46 7.29 8.22
CA ARG A 262 -12.51 8.68 8.73
C ARG A 262 -12.13 8.77 10.21
N VAL A 263 -12.56 7.81 11.02
CA VAL A 263 -12.16 7.69 12.44
C VAL A 263 -10.66 7.38 12.56
N LEU A 264 -10.14 6.49 11.71
CA LEU A 264 -8.70 6.15 11.69
C LEU A 264 -7.82 7.31 11.22
N ILE A 265 -8.34 8.22 10.39
CA ILE A 265 -7.66 9.47 10.04
C ILE A 265 -7.64 10.42 11.24
N ASP A 266 -8.79 10.63 11.89
CA ASP A 266 -8.93 11.57 13.02
C ASP A 266 -8.03 11.17 14.21
N ASN A 267 -7.89 9.87 14.47
CA ASN A 267 -7.06 9.36 15.57
C ASN A 267 -5.60 9.07 15.19
N GLY A 268 -5.20 9.35 13.94
CA GLY A 268 -3.82 9.23 13.45
C GLY A 268 -3.36 7.81 13.08
N VAL A 269 -4.21 6.78 13.26
CA VAL A 269 -3.86 5.38 12.93
C VAL A 269 -3.61 5.20 11.44
N TYR A 270 -4.46 5.78 10.59
CA TYR A 270 -4.30 5.75 9.14
C TYR A 270 -2.91 6.28 8.71
N LYS A 271 -2.55 7.48 9.17
CA LYS A 271 -1.24 8.07 8.86
C LYS A 271 -0.07 7.21 9.35
N LYS A 272 -0.20 6.61 10.54
CA LYS A 272 0.82 5.74 11.11
C LYS A 272 1.03 4.48 10.27
N ILE A 273 -0.06 3.85 9.79
CA ILE A 273 0.01 2.68 8.93
C ILE A 273 0.77 3.04 7.64
N LEU A 274 0.35 4.09 6.93
CA LEU A 274 1.02 4.51 5.70
C LEU A 274 2.50 4.86 5.92
N ALA A 275 2.82 5.57 7.00
CA ALA A 275 4.20 5.94 7.33
C ALA A 275 5.11 4.71 7.58
N LYS A 276 4.56 3.64 8.16
CA LYS A 276 5.29 2.39 8.40
C LYS A 276 5.80 1.75 7.11
N TYR A 277 5.05 1.90 6.01
CA TYR A 277 5.37 1.35 4.70
C TYR A 277 5.98 2.36 3.74
N GLY A 278 6.18 3.62 4.16
CA GLY A 278 6.73 4.69 3.32
C GLY A 278 5.70 5.35 2.37
N GLU A 279 4.41 5.05 2.54
CA GLU A 279 3.34 5.36 1.57
C GLU A 279 2.53 6.63 1.92
N THR A 280 3.13 7.58 2.64
CA THR A 280 2.43 8.81 3.05
C THR A 280 2.07 9.74 1.89
N SER A 281 2.74 9.63 0.75
CA SER A 281 2.52 10.45 -0.45
C SER A 281 1.15 10.21 -1.09
N GLY A 282 0.63 8.97 -0.99
CA GLY A 282 -0.69 8.59 -1.49
C GLY A 282 -1.83 8.83 -0.51
N SER A 283 -1.57 9.39 0.68
CA SER A 283 -2.58 9.59 1.71
C SER A 283 -3.71 10.51 1.26
N LEU A 284 -4.95 10.16 1.62
CA LEU A 284 -6.13 10.99 1.40
C LEU A 284 -6.49 11.78 2.66
N LYS A 285 -7.08 12.97 2.46
CA LYS A 285 -7.74 13.73 3.53
C LYS A 285 -9.10 13.08 3.84
N LYS A 286 -9.61 13.31 5.06
CA LYS A 286 -10.93 12.80 5.51
C LYS A 286 -12.06 13.10 4.52
N SER A 287 -12.08 14.28 3.90
CA SER A 287 -13.08 14.69 2.90
C SER A 287 -12.98 13.92 1.57
N GLN A 288 -11.84 13.32 1.30
CA GLN A 288 -11.59 12.53 0.09
C GLN A 288 -11.91 11.04 0.26
N ILE A 289 -12.24 10.61 1.49
CA ILE A 289 -12.76 9.26 1.73
C ILE A 289 -14.21 9.24 1.28
N VAL A 290 -14.44 8.88 0.03
CA VAL A 290 -15.75 8.91 -0.64
C VAL A 290 -16.09 7.55 -1.24
N LEU A 291 -17.35 7.37 -1.63
CA LEU A 291 -17.80 6.18 -2.35
C LEU A 291 -17.72 6.47 -3.86
N ASN A 292 -17.09 5.56 -4.62
CA ASN A 292 -17.05 5.58 -6.08
C ASN A 292 -16.53 6.95 -6.62
N GLY A 293 -15.48 7.50 -6.00
CA GLY A 293 -14.90 8.79 -6.37
C GLY A 293 -13.97 8.73 -7.57
N GLY A 294 -13.61 7.54 -8.04
CA GLY A 294 -12.77 7.32 -9.22
C GLY A 294 -13.41 7.78 -10.52
N LYS A 295 -12.58 7.98 -11.56
CA LYS A 295 -12.96 8.51 -12.88
C LYS A 295 -13.26 7.43 -13.89
#